data_a2b6c503354636f1e86019d6d256104c
#
_entry.id   a2b6c503354636f1e86019d6d256104c
#
_cell.length_a   1.000
_cell.length_b   1.000
_cell.length_c   1.000
_cell.angle_alpha   90.00
_cell.angle_beta   90.00
_cell.angle_gamma   90.00
#
_symmetry.space_group_name_H-M   'P 1'
#
loop_
_entity.id
_entity.type
_entity.pdbx_description
1 polymer ?
#
loop_
_entity_poly.entity_id
_entity_poly.type
_entity_poly.pdbx_seq_one_letter_code
_entity_poly.pdbx_strand_id
1 'polypeptide(L)'
;MIVWLKRAIFLCIVCLLVGSLTSVRAQKDSLHDKLHVLVLPVIARSIETSWSFGSVGSFTFHFGRKDSLVRTSNFQALILYSLKKQLITVLNGTLYFPREKFILSQQFSFSFFPDKFWGLGKLAPDSNEESYNFKQAYIYLHGQRAIGRHLYLGILYEYQNLLKIEYKPGGLFDKQNVTGRKAYHVSGLGLSLMYDTRNNAFAPDKGVLLQGSFNHFDPIVGSDFSYTNYVVDLRKYIRTFHKQVLAFQAYGFLNSGDVPLRSLASFGGANSMRGYYAGRYRDKNQVVFQTEYRVPLFGRLGAVAFGGIGNVSSRCNELNFNVLKYSYGGGMRFALRKSEKLNLRLDYGIGRGKKAQGFYFQLGEAF
;
A
#
# COMPACT_ATOMS: atom_id res chain seq x y z
N MET A 1 -36.03 -17.67 -9.01
CA MET A 1 -35.51 -16.91 -10.16
C MET A 1 -34.24 -16.12 -9.84
N ILE A 2 -34.18 -15.32 -8.76
CA ILE A 2 -33.03 -14.48 -8.37
C ILE A 2 -31.76 -15.27 -8.00
N VAL A 3 -31.89 -16.44 -7.37
CA VAL A 3 -30.73 -17.26 -6.96
C VAL A 3 -30.07 -17.95 -8.17
N TRP A 4 -30.82 -18.33 -9.18
CA TRP A 4 -30.32 -18.92 -10.43
C TRP A 4 -29.57 -17.85 -11.27
N LEU A 5 -30.07 -16.63 -11.31
CA LEU A 5 -29.45 -15.52 -12.01
C LEU A 5 -28.09 -15.15 -11.37
N LYS A 6 -28.00 -15.16 -10.03
CA LYS A 6 -26.74 -14.93 -9.31
C LYS A 6 -25.70 -16.03 -9.56
N ARG A 7 -26.12 -17.29 -9.67
CA ARG A 7 -25.24 -18.43 -10.01
C ARG A 7 -24.78 -18.39 -11.46
N ALA A 8 -25.65 -18.02 -12.40
CA ALA A 8 -25.30 -17.86 -13.81
C ALA A 8 -24.33 -16.71 -14.04
N ILE A 9 -24.53 -15.57 -13.38
CA ILE A 9 -23.61 -14.42 -13.44
C ILE A 9 -22.24 -14.79 -12.83
N PHE A 10 -22.22 -15.51 -11.71
CA PHE A 10 -20.97 -15.98 -11.10
C PHE A 10 -20.23 -16.96 -12.01
N LEU A 11 -20.94 -17.90 -12.66
CA LEU A 11 -20.35 -18.84 -13.61
C LEU A 11 -19.83 -18.14 -14.87
N CYS A 12 -20.55 -17.17 -15.42
CA CYS A 12 -20.10 -16.35 -16.55
C CYS A 12 -18.85 -15.53 -16.22
N ILE A 13 -18.76 -14.95 -15.01
CA ILE A 13 -17.58 -14.20 -14.55
C ILE A 13 -16.39 -15.15 -14.39
N VAL A 14 -16.58 -16.34 -13.83
CA VAL A 14 -15.53 -17.36 -13.71
C VAL A 14 -15.09 -17.85 -15.09
N CYS A 15 -16.01 -18.07 -16.04
CA CYS A 15 -15.70 -18.46 -17.41
C CYS A 15 -14.98 -17.36 -18.20
N LEU A 16 -15.33 -16.08 -18.00
CA LEU A 16 -14.61 -14.94 -18.59
C LEU A 16 -13.21 -14.79 -18.02
N LEU A 17 -13.01 -15.03 -16.72
CA LEU A 17 -11.69 -15.04 -16.08
C LEU A 17 -10.83 -16.22 -16.54
N VAL A 18 -11.41 -17.40 -16.75
CA VAL A 18 -10.70 -18.59 -17.25
C VAL A 18 -10.44 -18.47 -18.76
N GLY A 19 -11.40 -17.94 -19.54
CA GLY A 19 -11.25 -17.75 -20.99
C GLY A 19 -10.17 -16.73 -21.37
N SER A 20 -10.00 -15.67 -20.57
CA SER A 20 -8.91 -14.71 -20.80
C SER A 20 -7.51 -15.25 -20.44
N LEU A 21 -7.44 -16.29 -19.60
CA LEU A 21 -6.19 -16.97 -19.25
C LEU A 21 -5.70 -17.95 -20.33
N THR A 22 -6.57 -18.40 -21.22
CA THR A 22 -6.21 -19.37 -22.28
C THR A 22 -5.65 -18.72 -23.55
N SER A 23 -5.81 -17.40 -23.75
CA SER A 23 -5.29 -16.69 -24.93
C SER A 23 -3.87 -16.19 -24.80
N VAL A 24 -3.21 -16.35 -23.68
CA VAL A 24 -1.77 -16.06 -23.55
C VAL A 24 -1.00 -17.30 -23.98
N ARG A 25 -0.92 -17.55 -25.29
CA ARG A 25 0.09 -18.46 -25.86
C ARG A 25 1.46 -17.94 -25.41
N ALA A 26 2.14 -18.71 -24.59
CA ALA A 26 3.53 -18.50 -24.24
C ALA A 26 4.36 -18.65 -25.53
N GLN A 27 4.62 -17.53 -26.18
CA GLN A 27 5.63 -17.47 -27.21
C GLN A 27 6.98 -17.62 -26.51
N LYS A 28 7.63 -18.73 -26.80
CA LYS A 28 8.96 -19.09 -26.36
C LYS A 28 9.94 -18.19 -27.14
N ASP A 29 10.17 -16.98 -26.66
CA ASP A 29 11.14 -16.05 -27.23
C ASP A 29 12.05 -15.48 -26.14
N SER A 30 13.32 -15.37 -26.55
CA SER A 30 14.47 -14.90 -25.79
C SER A 30 14.15 -13.83 -24.72
N LEU A 31 14.64 -14.06 -23.50
CA LEU A 31 14.40 -13.36 -22.24
C LEU A 31 14.80 -11.87 -22.18
N HIS A 32 15.10 -11.24 -23.29
CA HIS A 32 15.60 -9.87 -23.32
C HIS A 32 14.77 -9.01 -24.28
N ASP A 33 14.33 -7.87 -23.82
CA ASP A 33 13.87 -6.70 -24.58
C ASP A 33 12.37 -6.50 -24.87
N LYS A 34 11.42 -7.14 -24.19
CA LYS A 34 10.01 -6.83 -24.47
C LYS A 34 9.32 -6.13 -23.31
N LEU A 35 8.65 -5.02 -23.61
CA LEU A 35 7.62 -4.44 -22.75
C LEU A 35 6.53 -5.50 -22.56
N HIS A 36 6.34 -5.92 -21.32
CA HIS A 36 5.25 -6.81 -20.95
C HIS A 36 4.09 -6.00 -20.44
N VAL A 37 2.97 -6.11 -21.11
CA VAL A 37 1.70 -5.47 -20.74
C VAL A 37 0.73 -6.52 -20.23
N LEU A 38 0.14 -6.27 -19.09
CA LEU A 38 -0.92 -7.08 -18.51
C LEU A 38 -2.05 -6.14 -18.09
N VAL A 39 -3.23 -6.32 -18.65
CA VAL A 39 -4.43 -5.59 -18.23
C VAL A 39 -5.44 -6.59 -17.73
N LEU A 40 -5.94 -6.38 -16.52
CA LEU A 40 -6.91 -7.26 -15.87
C LEU A 40 -8.11 -6.45 -15.40
N PRO A 41 -9.33 -6.96 -15.60
CA PRO A 41 -10.49 -6.47 -14.88
C PRO A 41 -10.30 -6.76 -13.39
N VAL A 42 -10.71 -5.85 -12.55
CA VAL A 42 -10.61 -5.98 -11.09
C VAL A 42 -12.00 -5.93 -10.49
N ILE A 43 -12.33 -6.98 -9.75
CA ILE A 43 -13.46 -7.01 -8.83
C ILE A 43 -12.83 -7.17 -7.45
N ALA A 44 -12.89 -6.14 -6.64
CA ALA A 44 -12.27 -6.12 -5.31
C ALA A 44 -13.32 -5.88 -4.23
N ARG A 45 -13.02 -6.35 -3.03
CA ARG A 45 -13.78 -6.04 -1.83
C ARG A 45 -12.83 -5.72 -0.70
N SER A 46 -13.08 -4.61 -0.03
CA SER A 46 -12.41 -4.27 1.23
C SER A 46 -13.40 -3.68 2.22
N ILE A 47 -12.95 -3.51 3.46
CA ILE A 47 -13.77 -2.86 4.50
C ILE A 47 -14.05 -1.41 4.13
N GLU A 48 -13.10 -0.76 3.50
CA GLU A 48 -13.16 0.65 3.10
C GLU A 48 -14.11 0.85 1.92
N THR A 49 -13.92 0.06 0.86
CA THR A 49 -14.58 0.29 -0.41
C THR A 49 -15.89 -0.49 -0.59
N SER A 50 -16.11 -1.57 0.21
CA SER A 50 -17.09 -2.59 -0.13
C SER A 50 -16.73 -3.25 -1.48
N TRP A 51 -17.68 -3.57 -2.33
CA TRP A 51 -17.40 -4.03 -3.68
C TRP A 51 -16.94 -2.88 -4.55
N SER A 52 -15.87 -3.11 -5.30
CA SER A 52 -15.29 -2.19 -6.27
C SER A 52 -15.05 -2.89 -7.58
N PHE A 53 -15.24 -2.18 -8.67
CA PHE A 53 -15.07 -2.66 -10.03
C PHE A 53 -14.14 -1.72 -10.78
N GLY A 54 -13.31 -2.27 -11.64
CA GLY A 54 -12.39 -1.47 -12.42
C GLY A 54 -11.38 -2.29 -13.19
N SER A 55 -10.22 -1.72 -13.43
CA SER A 55 -9.13 -2.40 -14.11
C SER A 55 -7.78 -2.02 -13.53
N VAL A 56 -6.83 -2.95 -13.66
CA VAL A 56 -5.41 -2.70 -13.38
C VAL A 56 -4.59 -3.05 -14.63
N GLY A 57 -3.77 -2.11 -15.05
CA GLY A 57 -2.72 -2.31 -16.03
C GLY A 57 -1.37 -2.44 -15.34
N SER A 58 -0.57 -3.43 -15.72
CA SER A 58 0.81 -3.59 -15.27
C SER A 58 1.72 -3.64 -16.48
N PHE A 59 2.69 -2.75 -16.51
CA PHE A 59 3.71 -2.61 -17.55
C PHE A 59 5.05 -2.91 -16.93
N THR A 60 5.74 -3.94 -17.41
CA THR A 60 7.04 -4.34 -16.89
C THR A 60 8.06 -4.41 -18.01
N PHE A 61 9.28 -3.92 -17.77
CA PHE A 61 10.37 -3.88 -18.73
C PHE A 61 11.73 -3.76 -18.05
N HIS A 62 12.78 -3.94 -18.81
CA HIS A 62 14.16 -3.74 -18.35
C HIS A 62 14.83 -2.64 -19.17
N PHE A 63 15.60 -1.78 -18.53
CA PHE A 63 16.49 -0.85 -19.19
C PHE A 63 17.81 -1.56 -19.54
N GLY A 64 18.09 -1.74 -20.85
CA GLY A 64 19.37 -2.27 -21.35
C GLY A 64 19.41 -3.77 -21.59
N ARG A 65 19.96 -4.13 -22.76
CA ARG A 65 19.90 -5.47 -23.35
C ARG A 65 20.74 -6.57 -22.67
N LYS A 66 21.65 -6.24 -21.76
CA LYS A 66 22.66 -7.19 -21.25
C LYS A 66 22.77 -7.28 -19.72
N ASP A 67 21.97 -6.57 -18.96
CA ASP A 67 22.15 -6.52 -17.51
C ASP A 67 21.09 -7.35 -16.78
N SER A 68 21.31 -8.66 -16.74
CA SER A 68 20.43 -9.62 -16.06
C SER A 68 20.38 -9.44 -14.52
N LEU A 69 21.20 -8.55 -13.99
CA LEU A 69 21.27 -8.24 -12.56
C LEU A 69 20.35 -7.08 -12.14
N VAL A 70 19.85 -6.30 -13.10
CA VAL A 70 18.95 -5.17 -12.82
C VAL A 70 17.54 -5.66 -12.57
N ARG A 71 16.91 -5.14 -11.52
CA ARG A 71 15.50 -5.43 -11.21
C ARG A 71 14.58 -4.93 -12.33
N THR A 72 13.45 -5.60 -12.49
CA THR A 72 12.41 -5.24 -13.46
C THR A 72 11.77 -3.91 -13.11
N SER A 73 11.86 -2.95 -14.02
CA SER A 73 11.11 -1.69 -13.96
C SER A 73 9.63 -1.93 -14.18
N ASN A 74 8.79 -1.19 -13.47
CA ASN A 74 7.35 -1.35 -13.59
C ASN A 74 6.59 -0.03 -13.52
N PHE A 75 5.43 -0.02 -14.19
CA PHE A 75 4.35 0.92 -13.98
C PHE A 75 3.05 0.15 -13.74
N GLN A 76 2.25 0.62 -12.82
CA GLN A 76 0.91 0.10 -12.57
C GLN A 76 -0.10 1.24 -12.65
N ALA A 77 -1.11 1.06 -13.47
CA ALA A 77 -2.24 1.97 -13.57
C ALA A 77 -3.48 1.26 -13.01
N LEU A 78 -4.11 1.83 -12.01
CA LEU A 78 -5.32 1.32 -11.38
C LEU A 78 -6.44 2.35 -11.52
N ILE A 79 -7.61 1.89 -11.93
CA ILE A 79 -8.84 2.64 -11.85
C ILE A 79 -9.91 1.77 -11.19
N LEU A 80 -10.53 2.27 -10.12
CA LEU A 80 -11.57 1.56 -9.38
C LEU A 80 -12.73 2.50 -9.08
N TYR A 81 -13.94 1.96 -9.22
CA TYR A 81 -15.16 2.58 -8.75
C TYR A 81 -15.90 1.63 -7.80
N SER A 82 -16.28 2.14 -6.63
CA SER A 82 -16.90 1.33 -5.58
C SER A 82 -18.40 1.55 -5.46
N LEU A 83 -19.10 0.56 -4.87
CA LEU A 83 -20.54 0.71 -4.54
C LEU A 83 -20.79 1.81 -3.49
N LYS A 84 -19.76 2.25 -2.77
CA LYS A 84 -19.82 3.43 -1.88
C LYS A 84 -19.55 4.75 -2.61
N LYS A 85 -19.62 4.78 -3.96
CA LYS A 85 -19.38 5.95 -4.80
C LYS A 85 -17.97 6.53 -4.67
N GLN A 86 -16.97 5.68 -4.43
CA GLN A 86 -15.56 6.07 -4.40
C GLN A 86 -14.95 5.88 -5.78
N LEU A 87 -14.20 6.86 -6.25
CA LEU A 87 -13.34 6.76 -7.42
C LEU A 87 -11.89 6.82 -6.96
N ILE A 88 -11.12 5.83 -7.36
CA ILE A 88 -9.70 5.74 -7.06
C ILE A 88 -8.97 5.55 -8.38
N THR A 89 -8.08 6.48 -8.70
CA THR A 89 -7.15 6.35 -9.81
C THR A 89 -5.74 6.46 -9.29
N VAL A 90 -4.90 5.50 -9.63
CA VAL A 90 -3.50 5.46 -9.21
C VAL A 90 -2.63 5.07 -10.40
N LEU A 91 -1.59 5.84 -10.64
CA LEU A 91 -0.47 5.46 -11.47
C LEU A 91 0.77 5.43 -10.58
N ASN A 92 1.34 4.29 -10.39
CA ASN A 92 2.56 4.13 -9.59
C ASN A 92 3.57 3.23 -10.30
N GLY A 93 4.82 3.27 -9.84
CA GLY A 93 5.83 2.38 -10.36
C GLY A 93 7.22 2.71 -9.85
N THR A 94 8.16 1.85 -10.23
CA THR A 94 9.57 2.02 -9.95
C THR A 94 10.39 1.70 -11.19
N LEU A 95 11.24 2.64 -11.57
CA LEU A 95 12.17 2.51 -12.67
C LEU A 95 13.57 2.21 -12.13
N TYR A 96 14.14 1.10 -12.57
CA TYR A 96 15.51 0.70 -12.26
C TYR A 96 16.40 0.95 -13.48
N PHE A 97 17.27 1.96 -13.40
CA PHE A 97 18.18 2.32 -14.48
C PHE A 97 19.38 1.36 -14.53
N PRO A 98 20.16 1.35 -15.63
CA PRO A 98 21.27 0.41 -15.82
C PRO A 98 22.21 0.33 -14.62
N ARG A 99 22.58 -0.91 -14.26
CA ARG A 99 23.39 -1.24 -13.06
C ARG A 99 22.79 -0.74 -11.75
N GLU A 100 21.50 -0.44 -11.75
CA GLU A 100 20.77 0.18 -10.61
C GLU A 100 21.46 1.44 -10.04
N LYS A 101 22.18 2.20 -10.89
CA LYS A 101 22.82 3.45 -10.45
C LYS A 101 21.82 4.49 -10.02
N PHE A 102 20.62 4.49 -10.64
CA PHE A 102 19.51 5.34 -10.28
C PHE A 102 18.24 4.50 -10.17
N ILE A 103 17.41 4.85 -9.21
CA ILE A 103 16.07 4.30 -9.02
C ILE A 103 15.13 5.49 -8.93
N LEU A 104 14.03 5.46 -9.67
CA LEU A 104 12.98 6.47 -9.60
C LEU A 104 11.66 5.79 -9.27
N SER A 105 11.14 6.02 -8.07
CA SER A 105 9.79 5.62 -7.68
C SER A 105 8.84 6.80 -7.81
N GLN A 106 7.67 6.58 -8.39
CA GLN A 106 6.66 7.61 -8.56
C GLN A 106 5.27 7.08 -8.26
N GLN A 107 4.43 7.96 -7.74
CA GLN A 107 2.99 7.73 -7.60
C GLN A 107 2.23 9.01 -7.91
N PHE A 108 1.23 8.88 -8.76
CA PHE A 108 0.23 9.90 -9.05
C PHE A 108 -1.13 9.30 -8.73
N SER A 109 -1.93 9.97 -7.93
CA SER A 109 -3.26 9.47 -7.67
C SER A 109 -4.28 10.61 -7.56
N PHE A 110 -5.50 10.28 -7.96
CA PHE A 110 -6.66 11.10 -7.72
C PHE A 110 -7.74 10.24 -7.09
N SER A 111 -8.33 10.75 -6.01
CA SER A 111 -9.33 10.02 -5.26
C SER A 111 -10.51 10.93 -4.92
N PHE A 112 -11.72 10.45 -5.18
CA PHE A 112 -12.93 10.90 -4.53
C PHE A 112 -13.37 9.78 -3.59
N PHE A 113 -13.39 10.06 -2.28
CA PHE A 113 -13.49 8.99 -1.31
C PHE A 113 -14.38 9.37 -0.12
N PRO A 114 -15.60 8.82 -0.02
CA PRO A 114 -16.30 8.72 1.25
C PRO A 114 -15.49 7.85 2.21
N ASP A 115 -15.05 8.42 3.32
CA ASP A 115 -14.18 7.79 4.31
C ASP A 115 -14.79 7.90 5.71
N LYS A 116 -14.16 7.29 6.69
CA LYS A 116 -14.62 7.26 8.07
C LYS A 116 -13.57 7.81 9.02
N PHE A 117 -14.04 8.43 10.07
CA PHE A 117 -13.24 9.00 11.14
C PHE A 117 -13.84 8.64 12.48
N TRP A 118 -13.00 8.20 13.42
CA TRP A 118 -13.42 7.82 14.79
C TRP A 118 -12.85 8.75 15.86
N GLY A 119 -12.14 9.79 15.44
CA GLY A 119 -11.37 10.67 16.28
C GLY A 119 -9.88 10.36 16.24
N LEU A 120 -9.11 11.20 16.90
CA LEU A 120 -7.67 11.07 17.05
C LEU A 120 -7.31 10.17 18.23
N GLY A 121 -6.17 9.50 18.10
CA GLY A 121 -5.55 8.73 19.18
C GLY A 121 -5.90 7.24 19.21
N LYS A 122 -5.12 6.53 20.04
CA LYS A 122 -5.18 5.06 20.19
C LYS A 122 -6.44 4.55 20.90
N LEU A 123 -7.16 5.41 21.60
CA LEU A 123 -8.34 5.05 22.39
C LEU A 123 -9.67 5.45 21.73
N ALA A 124 -9.64 5.95 20.49
CA ALA A 124 -10.86 6.34 19.77
C ALA A 124 -11.88 5.18 19.73
N PRO A 125 -13.06 5.31 20.35
CA PRO A 125 -14.02 4.22 20.49
C PRO A 125 -14.75 3.92 19.17
N ASP A 126 -15.25 2.69 19.02
CA ASP A 126 -16.00 2.27 17.83
C ASP A 126 -17.34 3.02 17.65
N SER A 127 -17.90 3.56 18.75
CA SER A 127 -19.11 4.37 18.74
C SER A 127 -18.96 5.73 18.06
N ASN A 128 -17.74 6.24 17.96
CA ASN A 128 -17.45 7.55 17.40
C ASN A 128 -17.33 7.55 15.87
N GLU A 129 -17.93 6.59 15.18
CA GLU A 129 -17.85 6.51 13.73
C GLU A 129 -18.60 7.68 13.07
N GLU A 130 -17.85 8.56 12.38
CA GLU A 130 -18.37 9.67 11.59
C GLU A 130 -17.90 9.53 10.14
N SER A 131 -18.81 9.69 9.18
CA SER A 131 -18.47 9.66 7.76
C SER A 131 -18.12 11.05 7.26
N TYR A 132 -17.14 11.13 6.37
CA TYR A 132 -16.77 12.36 5.68
C TYR A 132 -16.38 12.04 4.23
N ASN A 133 -16.44 13.04 3.37
CA ASN A 133 -16.05 12.93 1.96
C ASN A 133 -14.84 13.78 1.69
N PHE A 134 -13.96 13.33 0.82
CA PHE A 134 -12.87 14.18 0.34
C PHE A 134 -12.55 13.93 -1.14
N LYS A 135 -11.99 14.97 -1.77
CA LYS A 135 -11.35 14.88 -3.08
C LYS A 135 -9.88 15.26 -2.93
N GLN A 136 -8.99 14.41 -3.44
CA GLN A 136 -7.56 14.57 -3.26
C GLN A 136 -6.81 14.24 -4.53
N ALA A 137 -5.85 15.09 -4.89
CA ALA A 137 -4.77 14.77 -5.81
C ALA A 137 -3.47 14.57 -5.02
N TYR A 138 -2.65 13.59 -5.43
CA TYR A 138 -1.42 13.24 -4.75
C TYR A 138 -0.32 12.92 -5.74
N ILE A 139 0.87 13.48 -5.50
CA ILE A 139 2.09 13.23 -6.25
C ILE A 139 3.19 12.85 -5.28
N TYR A 140 3.87 11.78 -5.57
CA TYR A 140 5.07 11.34 -4.85
C TYR A 140 6.16 10.99 -5.87
N LEU A 141 7.32 11.59 -5.71
CA LEU A 141 8.51 11.33 -6.52
C LEU A 141 9.68 11.05 -5.59
N HIS A 142 10.37 9.95 -5.83
CA HIS A 142 11.53 9.54 -5.05
C HIS A 142 12.65 9.09 -5.98
N GLY A 143 13.58 9.99 -6.20
CA GLY A 143 14.81 9.75 -6.96
C GLY A 143 15.93 9.29 -6.04
N GLN A 144 16.57 8.15 -6.35
CA GLN A 144 17.63 7.57 -5.54
C GLN A 144 18.87 7.29 -6.41
N ARG A 145 20.05 7.55 -5.86
CA ARG A 145 21.35 7.27 -6.49
C ARG A 145 22.12 6.27 -5.64
N ALA A 146 22.68 5.26 -6.30
CA ALA A 146 23.61 4.36 -5.64
C ALA A 146 24.89 5.09 -5.22
N ILE A 147 25.23 5.04 -3.95
CA ILE A 147 26.44 5.61 -3.34
C ILE A 147 27.38 4.50 -2.84
N GLY A 148 26.95 3.26 -2.90
CA GLY A 148 27.71 2.07 -2.53
C GLY A 148 26.98 0.81 -2.99
N ARG A 149 27.56 -0.34 -2.68
CA ARG A 149 26.91 -1.63 -2.98
C ARG A 149 25.62 -1.75 -2.16
N HIS A 150 24.47 -1.80 -2.85
CA HIS A 150 23.13 -1.85 -2.22
C HIS A 150 22.74 -0.64 -1.38
N LEU A 151 23.53 0.43 -1.38
CA LEU A 151 23.29 1.63 -0.59
C LEU A 151 22.91 2.79 -1.53
N TYR A 152 21.79 3.44 -1.22
CA TYR A 152 21.21 4.49 -2.04
C TYR A 152 20.90 5.74 -1.20
N LEU A 153 21.31 6.90 -1.68
CA LEU A 153 20.89 8.20 -1.19
C LEU A 153 19.82 8.75 -2.11
N GLY A 154 18.74 9.28 -1.55
CA GLY A 154 17.61 9.75 -2.33
C GLY A 154 17.08 11.11 -1.93
N ILE A 155 16.38 11.73 -2.89
CA ILE A 155 15.61 12.96 -2.73
C ILE A 155 14.14 12.61 -2.93
N LEU A 156 13.28 13.12 -2.04
CA LEU A 156 11.84 12.96 -2.12
C LEU A 156 11.17 14.30 -2.41
N TYR A 157 10.13 14.23 -3.22
CA TYR A 157 9.15 15.30 -3.36
C TYR A 157 7.77 14.72 -3.16
N GLU A 158 6.97 15.37 -2.32
CA GLU A 158 5.60 14.97 -2.05
C GLU A 158 4.69 16.20 -2.15
N TYR A 159 3.62 16.06 -2.93
CA TYR A 159 2.58 17.06 -3.05
C TYR A 159 1.21 16.40 -2.83
N GLN A 160 0.44 16.97 -1.94
CA GLN A 160 -0.94 16.55 -1.69
C GLN A 160 -1.86 17.77 -1.74
N ASN A 161 -2.88 17.71 -2.57
CA ASN A 161 -3.91 18.74 -2.66
C ASN A 161 -5.26 18.14 -2.24
N LEU A 162 -5.75 18.56 -1.09
CA LEU A 162 -7.09 18.26 -0.61
C LEU A 162 -8.04 19.31 -1.19
N LEU A 163 -8.59 19.01 -2.37
CA LEU A 163 -9.45 19.90 -3.14
C LEU A 163 -10.78 20.19 -2.44
N LYS A 164 -11.30 19.22 -1.70
CA LYS A 164 -12.58 19.32 -0.99
C LYS A 164 -12.60 18.36 0.19
N ILE A 165 -13.17 18.80 1.30
CA ILE A 165 -13.55 17.96 2.43
C ILE A 165 -14.95 18.37 2.89
N GLU A 166 -15.80 17.38 3.14
CA GLU A 166 -17.17 17.55 3.63
C GLU A 166 -17.37 16.64 4.82
N TYR A 167 -17.70 17.18 5.96
CA TYR A 167 -17.95 16.48 7.20
C TYR A 167 -19.16 17.09 7.92
N LYS A 168 -19.66 16.42 8.96
CA LYS A 168 -20.83 16.89 9.72
C LYS A 168 -20.45 18.10 10.60
N PRO A 169 -21.03 19.27 10.40
CA PRO A 169 -20.81 20.42 11.28
C PRO A 169 -21.17 20.08 12.75
N GLY A 170 -20.33 20.54 13.69
CA GLY A 170 -20.48 20.23 15.13
C GLY A 170 -20.15 18.77 15.49
N GLY A 171 -19.67 17.97 14.56
CA GLY A 171 -19.23 16.59 14.76
C GLY A 171 -17.84 16.45 15.38
N LEU A 172 -17.24 15.27 15.21
CA LEU A 172 -15.91 14.94 15.77
C LEU A 172 -14.80 15.86 15.25
N PHE A 173 -14.88 16.24 13.98
CA PHE A 173 -13.88 17.12 13.38
C PHE A 173 -13.79 18.47 14.10
N ASP A 174 -14.95 19.04 14.46
CA ASP A 174 -15.02 20.32 15.15
C ASP A 174 -14.70 20.15 16.64
N LYS A 175 -15.25 19.12 17.30
CA LYS A 175 -15.02 18.84 18.72
C LYS A 175 -13.56 18.59 19.06
N GLN A 176 -12.84 17.94 18.16
CA GLN A 176 -11.41 17.64 18.36
C GLN A 176 -10.48 18.65 17.70
N ASN A 177 -11.03 19.74 17.14
CA ASN A 177 -10.27 20.77 16.42
C ASN A 177 -9.26 20.19 15.42
N VAL A 178 -9.71 19.24 14.58
CA VAL A 178 -8.83 18.52 13.65
C VAL A 178 -8.22 19.49 12.65
N THR A 179 -6.88 19.49 12.53
CA THR A 179 -6.16 20.30 11.55
C THR A 179 -6.46 19.84 10.11
N GLY A 180 -6.64 20.78 9.17
CA GLY A 180 -6.95 20.46 7.78
C GLY A 180 -8.42 20.12 7.50
N ARG A 181 -9.36 20.77 8.19
CA ARG A 181 -10.81 20.64 7.99
C ARG A 181 -11.35 21.36 6.76
N LYS A 182 -10.55 22.17 6.09
CA LYS A 182 -10.88 22.87 4.86
C LYS A 182 -10.00 22.35 3.73
N ALA A 183 -10.28 22.75 2.49
CA ALA A 183 -9.36 22.51 1.39
C ALA A 183 -7.97 23.10 1.69
N TYR A 184 -6.93 22.38 1.38
CA TYR A 184 -5.53 22.78 1.59
C TYR A 184 -4.61 22.03 0.63
N HIS A 185 -3.40 22.51 0.50
CA HIS A 185 -2.32 21.75 -0.13
C HIS A 185 -1.09 21.70 0.76
N VAL A 186 -0.35 20.62 0.64
CA VAL A 186 0.96 20.45 1.27
C VAL A 186 1.98 20.06 0.22
N SER A 187 3.16 20.62 0.34
CA SER A 187 4.30 20.36 -0.52
C SER A 187 5.53 20.18 0.35
N GLY A 188 6.28 19.13 0.12
CA GLY A 188 7.43 18.78 0.93
C GLY A 188 8.61 18.25 0.12
N LEU A 189 9.80 18.56 0.58
CA LEU A 189 11.07 18.06 0.09
C LEU A 189 11.78 17.28 1.19
N GLY A 190 12.43 16.20 0.80
CA GLY A 190 13.08 15.34 1.79
C GLY A 190 14.27 14.56 1.25
N LEU A 191 14.91 13.86 2.17
CA LEU A 191 16.04 12.99 1.90
C LEU A 191 15.74 11.57 2.41
N SER A 192 16.38 10.59 1.79
CA SER A 192 16.28 9.19 2.19
C SER A 192 17.62 8.49 2.11
N LEU A 193 17.78 7.49 2.96
CA LEU A 193 18.86 6.51 2.88
C LEU A 193 18.24 5.12 2.83
N MET A 194 18.65 4.30 1.85
CA MET A 194 18.13 2.95 1.66
C MET A 194 19.28 1.96 1.47
N TYR A 195 19.23 0.86 2.22
CA TYR A 195 20.05 -0.33 1.98
C TYR A 195 19.12 -1.49 1.56
N ASP A 196 19.27 -1.99 0.32
CA ASP A 196 18.36 -2.97 -0.27
C ASP A 196 19.13 -4.14 -0.90
N THR A 197 19.05 -5.28 -0.25
CA THR A 197 19.64 -6.56 -0.73
C THR A 197 18.57 -7.57 -1.14
N ARG A 198 17.31 -7.16 -1.27
CA ARG A 198 16.23 -8.05 -1.68
C ARG A 198 16.50 -8.60 -3.08
N ASN A 199 16.22 -9.86 -3.28
CA ASN A 199 16.40 -10.52 -4.56
C ASN A 199 15.26 -10.29 -5.56
N ASN A 200 14.15 -9.69 -5.14
CA ASN A 200 13.00 -9.38 -5.97
C ASN A 200 12.22 -8.19 -5.38
N ALA A 201 11.65 -7.35 -6.23
CA ALA A 201 10.89 -6.18 -5.80
C ALA A 201 9.44 -6.51 -5.40
N PHE A 202 8.81 -7.50 -6.06
CA PHE A 202 7.39 -7.83 -5.86
C PHE A 202 7.15 -8.84 -4.74
N ALA A 203 7.90 -9.94 -4.74
CA ALA A 203 7.79 -10.98 -3.72
C ALA A 203 9.19 -11.49 -3.35
N PRO A 204 9.90 -10.74 -2.51
CA PRO A 204 11.23 -11.14 -2.05
C PRO A 204 11.15 -12.38 -1.18
N ASP A 205 12.13 -13.28 -1.35
CA ASP A 205 12.26 -14.50 -0.54
C ASP A 205 13.56 -14.53 0.29
N LYS A 206 14.45 -13.56 0.04
CA LYS A 206 15.69 -13.38 0.83
C LYS A 206 16.16 -11.92 0.74
N GLY A 207 16.93 -11.52 1.73
CA GLY A 207 17.56 -10.21 1.81
C GLY A 207 16.92 -9.30 2.84
N VAL A 208 17.32 -8.04 2.83
CA VAL A 208 16.85 -7.00 3.73
C VAL A 208 16.54 -5.73 2.94
N LEU A 209 15.60 -4.96 3.44
CA LEU A 209 15.39 -3.56 3.10
C LEU A 209 15.47 -2.76 4.39
N LEU A 210 16.38 -1.81 4.46
CA LEU A 210 16.48 -0.84 5.56
C LEU A 210 16.35 0.53 4.91
N GLN A 211 15.27 1.23 5.18
CA GLN A 211 15.01 2.55 4.61
C GLN A 211 14.63 3.52 5.71
N GLY A 212 15.30 4.67 5.71
CA GLY A 212 14.94 5.84 6.49
C GLY A 212 14.74 7.03 5.58
N SER A 213 13.75 7.84 5.87
CA SER A 213 13.55 9.12 5.17
C SER A 213 12.97 10.17 6.10
N PHE A 214 13.24 11.42 5.79
CA PHE A 214 12.51 12.54 6.33
C PHE A 214 12.01 13.43 5.19
N ASN A 215 10.86 14.05 5.36
CA ASN A 215 10.27 14.96 4.40
C ASN A 215 9.75 16.19 5.16
N HIS A 216 10.21 17.38 4.79
CA HIS A 216 9.82 18.63 5.43
C HIS A 216 8.86 19.38 4.53
N PHE A 217 7.72 19.71 5.08
CA PHE A 217 6.64 20.46 4.45
C PHE A 217 6.65 21.87 5.02
N ASP A 218 6.74 22.88 4.15
CA ASP A 218 6.91 24.27 4.57
C ASP A 218 6.31 25.22 3.54
N PRO A 219 5.82 26.41 3.96
CA PRO A 219 5.34 27.44 3.04
C PRO A 219 6.34 27.87 1.96
N ILE A 220 7.64 27.78 2.20
CA ILE A 220 8.69 28.09 1.21
C ILE A 220 8.59 27.20 -0.02
N VAL A 221 8.16 25.93 0.15
CA VAL A 221 7.95 24.99 -0.95
C VAL A 221 6.48 24.86 -1.36
N GLY A 222 5.62 25.78 -0.90
CA GLY A 222 4.20 25.86 -1.26
C GLY A 222 3.30 24.98 -0.42
N SER A 223 3.52 24.85 0.87
CA SER A 223 2.67 24.11 1.81
C SER A 223 1.86 25.04 2.69
N ASP A 224 0.57 24.74 2.89
CA ASP A 224 -0.29 25.49 3.83
C ASP A 224 0.02 25.17 5.30
N PHE A 225 0.75 24.08 5.57
CA PHE A 225 1.12 23.62 6.90
C PHE A 225 2.62 23.37 7.00
N SER A 226 3.21 23.66 8.19
CA SER A 226 4.61 23.37 8.47
C SER A 226 4.74 22.17 9.39
N TYR A 227 5.31 21.08 8.87
CA TYR A 227 5.59 19.87 9.63
C TYR A 227 6.68 19.03 8.99
N THR A 228 7.23 18.10 9.75
CA THR A 228 8.20 17.13 9.25
C THR A 228 7.69 15.73 9.46
N ASN A 229 7.79 14.91 8.42
CA ASN A 229 7.49 13.49 8.46
C ASN A 229 8.78 12.68 8.43
N TYR A 230 8.89 11.69 9.30
CA TYR A 230 9.96 10.70 9.34
C TYR A 230 9.37 9.32 9.10
N VAL A 231 9.96 8.57 8.17
CA VAL A 231 9.56 7.19 7.89
C VAL A 231 10.75 6.26 8.07
N VAL A 232 10.53 5.17 8.79
CA VAL A 232 11.50 4.07 8.93
C VAL A 232 10.80 2.79 8.50
N ASP A 233 11.37 2.08 7.53
CA ASP A 233 10.84 0.81 7.02
C ASP A 233 11.97 -0.22 7.00
N LEU A 234 11.90 -1.17 7.90
CA LEU A 234 12.89 -2.22 8.08
C LEU A 234 12.23 -3.55 7.74
N ARG A 235 12.75 -4.25 6.73
CA ARG A 235 12.20 -5.53 6.28
C ARG A 235 13.30 -6.60 6.21
N LYS A 236 12.95 -7.80 6.63
CA LYS A 236 13.83 -8.98 6.52
C LYS A 236 13.06 -10.13 5.93
N TYR A 237 13.68 -10.81 4.96
CA TYR A 237 13.13 -11.98 4.30
C TYR A 237 14.09 -13.15 4.47
N ILE A 238 13.59 -14.26 4.96
CA ILE A 238 14.35 -15.46 5.23
C ILE A 238 13.70 -16.61 4.48
N ARG A 239 14.41 -17.16 3.49
CA ARG A 239 14.00 -18.39 2.85
C ARG A 239 14.28 -19.55 3.79
N THR A 240 13.24 -20.29 4.13
CA THR A 240 13.31 -21.50 4.90
C THR A 240 13.30 -22.74 3.99
N PHE A 241 13.05 -23.92 4.52
CA PHE A 241 12.96 -25.14 3.74
C PHE A 241 11.78 -25.12 2.76
N HIS A 242 11.85 -25.94 1.69
CA HIS A 242 10.80 -26.08 0.66
C HIS A 242 10.33 -24.76 0.01
N LYS A 243 11.24 -23.77 -0.16
CA LYS A 243 10.96 -22.45 -0.75
C LYS A 243 9.93 -21.60 0.02
N GLN A 244 9.67 -21.92 1.26
CA GLN A 244 8.86 -21.12 2.16
C GLN A 244 9.63 -19.85 2.56
N VAL A 245 8.90 -18.79 2.94
CA VAL A 245 9.49 -17.49 3.28
C VAL A 245 8.91 -17.00 4.59
N LEU A 246 9.79 -16.64 5.50
CA LEU A 246 9.44 -15.88 6.69
C LEU A 246 9.85 -14.43 6.47
N ALA A 247 8.86 -13.54 6.47
CA ALA A 247 9.03 -12.11 6.23
C ALA A 247 8.67 -11.32 7.49
N PHE A 248 9.49 -10.32 7.80
CA PHE A 248 9.31 -9.39 8.93
C PHE A 248 9.35 -7.96 8.44
N GLN A 249 8.53 -7.12 9.04
CA GLN A 249 8.59 -5.68 8.86
C GLN A 249 8.44 -4.98 10.21
N ALA A 250 9.31 -3.98 10.45
CA ALA A 250 9.12 -2.95 11.46
C ALA A 250 8.97 -1.61 10.74
N TYR A 251 7.86 -0.95 10.96
CA TYR A 251 7.48 0.28 10.26
C TYR A 251 7.17 1.38 11.26
N GLY A 252 7.85 2.51 11.10
CA GLY A 252 7.62 3.75 11.85
C GLY A 252 7.23 4.88 10.92
N PHE A 253 6.17 5.60 11.27
CA PHE A 253 5.72 6.81 10.60
C PHE A 253 5.48 7.87 11.66
N LEU A 254 6.34 8.87 11.70
CA LEU A 254 6.40 9.84 12.78
C LEU A 254 6.28 11.25 12.21
N ASN A 255 5.47 12.08 12.85
CA ASN A 255 5.30 13.47 12.45
C ASN A 255 5.58 14.43 13.62
N SER A 256 6.15 15.57 13.28
CA SER A 256 6.37 16.69 14.20
C SER A 256 5.90 17.99 13.53
N GLY A 257 5.22 18.86 14.25
CA GLY A 257 4.68 20.11 13.74
C GLY A 257 3.16 20.11 13.57
N ASP A 258 2.65 20.95 12.67
CA ASP A 258 1.22 21.16 12.45
C ASP A 258 0.71 20.26 11.31
N VAL A 259 0.33 19.04 11.66
CA VAL A 259 0.06 17.95 10.71
C VAL A 259 -1.42 17.91 10.35
N PRO A 260 -1.79 18.13 9.07
CA PRO A 260 -3.19 18.06 8.66
C PRO A 260 -3.68 16.61 8.59
N LEU A 261 -5.01 16.43 8.67
CA LEU A 261 -5.70 15.13 8.78
C LEU A 261 -5.17 14.05 7.82
N ARG A 262 -4.97 14.41 6.55
CA ARG A 262 -4.58 13.43 5.52
C ARG A 262 -3.10 13.05 5.55
N SER A 263 -2.29 13.82 6.28
CA SER A 263 -0.87 13.55 6.53
C SER A 263 -0.61 12.85 7.87
N LEU A 264 -1.65 12.66 8.69
CA LEU A 264 -1.54 11.86 9.91
C LEU A 264 -1.27 10.39 9.60
N ALA A 265 -0.60 9.72 10.51
CA ALA A 265 -0.46 8.27 10.49
C ALA A 265 -1.83 7.59 10.44
N SER A 266 -1.97 6.63 9.54
CA SER A 266 -3.23 5.94 9.23
C SER A 266 -3.08 4.45 9.51
N PHE A 267 -3.46 4.02 10.70
CA PHE A 267 -3.32 2.65 11.17
C PHE A 267 -4.41 1.74 10.59
N GLY A 268 -4.00 0.61 10.04
CA GLY A 268 -4.87 -0.37 9.39
C GLY A 268 -4.77 -0.36 7.87
N GLY A 269 -5.48 -1.26 7.23
CA GLY A 269 -5.57 -1.37 5.77
C GLY A 269 -4.95 -2.63 5.19
N ALA A 270 -4.91 -2.71 3.86
CA ALA A 270 -4.55 -3.92 3.15
C ALA A 270 -3.07 -4.35 3.30
N ASN A 271 -2.16 -3.41 3.56
CA ASN A 271 -0.72 -3.65 3.61
C ASN A 271 -0.16 -3.62 5.03
N SER A 272 -0.91 -3.10 5.99
CA SER A 272 -0.48 -2.98 7.37
C SER A 272 -1.66 -3.22 8.30
N MET A 273 -1.46 -4.04 9.34
CA MET A 273 -2.48 -4.32 10.34
C MET A 273 -3.84 -4.72 9.73
N ARG A 274 -3.82 -5.68 8.82
CA ARG A 274 -5.01 -6.20 8.11
C ARG A 274 -6.07 -6.67 9.10
N GLY A 275 -7.34 -6.34 8.84
CA GLY A 275 -8.47 -6.48 9.74
C GLY A 275 -9.00 -5.14 10.23
N TYR A 276 -8.12 -4.16 10.43
CA TYR A 276 -8.56 -2.80 10.71
C TYR A 276 -8.87 -2.03 9.43
N TYR A 277 -9.88 -1.18 9.49
CA TYR A 277 -10.14 -0.16 8.46
C TYR A 277 -8.92 0.74 8.31
N ALA A 278 -8.55 1.14 7.08
CA ALA A 278 -7.43 2.05 6.85
C ALA A 278 -7.69 3.40 7.54
N GLY A 279 -6.86 3.74 8.54
CA GLY A 279 -7.09 4.91 9.38
C GLY A 279 -8.15 4.74 10.45
N ARG A 280 -8.44 3.49 10.89
CA ARG A 280 -9.29 3.25 12.08
C ARG A 280 -8.75 3.99 13.30
N TYR A 281 -7.45 4.04 13.45
CA TYR A 281 -6.77 4.89 14.40
C TYR A 281 -5.88 5.86 13.64
N ARG A 282 -6.01 7.16 13.95
CA ARG A 282 -5.21 8.23 13.35
C ARG A 282 -4.56 9.05 14.45
N ASP A 283 -3.29 9.34 14.26
CA ASP A 283 -2.56 10.27 15.14
C ASP A 283 -1.28 10.73 14.41
N LYS A 284 -0.46 11.56 15.06
CA LYS A 284 0.81 12.03 14.47
C LYS A 284 1.78 10.88 14.21
N ASN A 285 1.85 9.91 15.11
CA ASN A 285 2.85 8.86 15.08
C ASN A 285 2.22 7.47 15.02
N GLN A 286 2.90 6.55 14.34
CA GLN A 286 2.54 5.13 14.24
C GLN A 286 3.79 4.28 14.27
N VAL A 287 3.72 3.16 15.00
CA VAL A 287 4.69 2.08 14.93
C VAL A 287 3.95 0.78 14.74
N VAL A 288 4.43 -0.04 13.80
CA VAL A 288 3.87 -1.36 13.46
C VAL A 288 5.00 -2.36 13.33
N PHE A 289 4.81 -3.51 13.93
CA PHE A 289 5.63 -4.70 13.68
C PHE A 289 4.71 -5.79 13.13
N GLN A 290 5.08 -6.38 11.98
CA GLN A 290 4.31 -7.46 11.38
C GLN A 290 5.19 -8.53 10.76
N THR A 291 4.61 -9.74 10.65
CA THR A 291 5.26 -10.91 10.09
C THR A 291 4.34 -11.66 9.15
N GLU A 292 4.91 -12.31 8.14
CA GLU A 292 4.21 -13.23 7.26
C GLU A 292 5.00 -14.53 7.08
N TYR A 293 4.30 -15.64 7.12
CA TYR A 293 4.83 -16.94 6.72
C TYR A 293 4.15 -17.36 5.41
N ARG A 294 4.94 -17.37 4.32
CA ARG A 294 4.49 -17.62 2.96
C ARG A 294 4.87 -19.03 2.54
N VAL A 295 3.92 -19.83 2.12
CA VAL A 295 4.09 -21.24 1.76
C VAL A 295 3.67 -21.47 0.32
N PRO A 296 4.56 -21.90 -0.58
CA PRO A 296 4.13 -22.38 -1.89
C PRO A 296 3.37 -23.71 -1.71
N LEU A 297 2.23 -23.85 -2.36
CA LEU A 297 1.44 -25.07 -2.35
C LEU A 297 1.74 -25.88 -3.61
N PHE A 298 0.87 -25.83 -4.60
CA PHE A 298 1.04 -26.53 -5.86
C PHE A 298 0.79 -25.60 -7.06
N GLY A 299 1.48 -25.86 -8.16
CA GLY A 299 1.30 -25.14 -9.43
C GLY A 299 1.62 -23.64 -9.30
N ARG A 300 0.58 -22.81 -9.27
CA ARG A 300 0.64 -21.35 -9.12
C ARG A 300 0.10 -20.85 -7.77
N LEU A 301 -0.36 -21.79 -6.93
CA LEU A 301 -1.01 -21.48 -5.68
C LEU A 301 0.01 -21.43 -4.53
N GLY A 302 -0.20 -20.50 -3.62
CA GLY A 302 0.47 -20.40 -2.34
C GLY A 302 -0.50 -19.96 -1.26
N ALA A 303 -0.09 -20.12 -0.02
CA ALA A 303 -0.81 -19.67 1.16
C ALA A 303 0.07 -18.76 2.02
N VAL A 304 -0.55 -17.95 2.85
CA VAL A 304 0.14 -17.12 3.82
C VAL A 304 -0.62 -17.13 5.15
N ALA A 305 0.13 -17.15 6.25
CA ALA A 305 -0.35 -16.75 7.56
C ALA A 305 0.38 -15.48 7.98
N PHE A 306 -0.29 -14.57 8.65
CA PHE A 306 0.31 -13.32 9.06
C PHE A 306 -0.18 -12.87 10.45
N GLY A 307 0.64 -12.06 11.08
CA GLY A 307 0.32 -11.39 12.33
C GLY A 307 1.05 -10.06 12.44
N GLY A 308 0.51 -9.18 13.26
CA GLY A 308 1.12 -7.88 13.53
C GLY A 308 0.62 -7.26 14.81
N ILE A 309 1.43 -6.35 15.33
CA ILE A 309 1.14 -5.51 16.49
C ILE A 309 1.53 -4.07 16.17
N GLY A 310 0.86 -3.12 16.78
CA GLY A 310 1.21 -1.71 16.56
C GLY A 310 0.34 -0.77 17.38
N ASN A 311 0.67 0.52 17.26
CA ASN A 311 -0.04 1.58 17.96
C ASN A 311 0.12 2.92 17.26
N VAL A 312 -0.71 3.88 17.65
CA VAL A 312 -0.59 5.30 17.28
C VAL A 312 -0.46 6.16 18.53
N SER A 313 0.11 7.36 18.39
CA SER A 313 0.24 8.31 19.50
C SER A 313 0.40 9.74 19.00
N SER A 314 0.06 10.71 19.85
CA SER A 314 0.26 12.13 19.57
C SER A 314 1.73 12.54 19.68
N ARG A 315 2.49 11.89 20.58
CA ARG A 315 3.92 12.13 20.82
C ARG A 315 4.70 10.82 20.75
N CYS A 316 5.96 10.88 20.32
CA CYS A 316 6.81 9.68 20.21
C CYS A 316 7.03 8.99 21.56
N ASN A 317 7.13 9.73 22.68
CA ASN A 317 7.29 9.17 24.01
C ASN A 317 6.03 8.52 24.59
N GLU A 318 4.88 8.68 23.94
CA GLU A 318 3.61 8.05 24.29
C GLU A 318 3.36 6.74 23.53
N LEU A 319 4.29 6.35 22.65
CA LEU A 319 4.31 5.05 22.00
C LEU A 319 4.66 3.96 23.05
N ASN A 320 3.69 3.58 23.85
CA ASN A 320 3.86 2.55 24.87
C ASN A 320 3.22 1.23 24.43
N PHE A 321 3.69 0.14 24.99
CA PHE A 321 3.23 -1.20 24.69
C PHE A 321 1.98 -1.61 25.47
N ASN A 322 1.46 -0.78 26.36
CA ASN A 322 0.33 -1.13 27.25
C ASN A 322 -1.01 -1.24 26.54
N VAL A 323 -1.17 -0.60 25.37
CA VAL A 323 -2.41 -0.61 24.58
C VAL A 323 -2.11 -0.97 23.12
N LEU A 324 -1.42 -2.09 22.93
CA LEU A 324 -1.14 -2.58 21.57
C LEU A 324 -2.42 -3.05 20.88
N LYS A 325 -2.52 -2.70 19.61
CA LYS A 325 -3.46 -3.31 18.67
C LYS A 325 -2.77 -4.50 18.04
N TYR A 326 -3.47 -5.61 17.91
CA TYR A 326 -2.98 -6.80 17.21
C TYR A 326 -3.86 -7.11 16.01
N SER A 327 -3.27 -7.74 15.04
CA SER A 327 -3.92 -8.23 13.82
C SER A 327 -3.33 -9.58 13.46
N TYR A 328 -4.15 -10.49 12.98
CA TYR A 328 -3.72 -11.79 12.46
C TYR A 328 -4.66 -12.24 11.35
N GLY A 329 -4.23 -13.22 10.59
CA GLY A 329 -5.04 -13.78 9.53
C GLY A 329 -4.29 -14.69 8.59
N GLY A 330 -4.94 -15.00 7.49
CA GLY A 330 -4.39 -15.85 6.45
C GLY A 330 -4.84 -15.40 5.07
N GLY A 331 -4.21 -15.97 4.05
CA GLY A 331 -4.57 -15.63 2.69
C GLY A 331 -4.03 -16.61 1.67
N MET A 332 -4.49 -16.40 0.43
CA MET A 332 -4.08 -17.18 -0.74
C MET A 332 -3.26 -16.30 -1.68
N ARG A 333 -2.36 -16.93 -2.39
CA ARG A 333 -1.55 -16.32 -3.44
C ARG A 333 -1.75 -17.07 -4.74
N PHE A 334 -1.93 -16.33 -5.83
CA PHE A 334 -1.94 -16.89 -7.17
C PHE A 334 -0.88 -16.19 -8.02
N ALA A 335 0.13 -16.95 -8.45
CA ALA A 335 1.23 -16.43 -9.27
C ALA A 335 0.73 -16.10 -10.68
N LEU A 336 0.51 -14.83 -10.97
CA LEU A 336 0.17 -14.34 -12.31
C LEU A 336 1.36 -14.50 -13.25
N ARG A 337 2.54 -14.09 -12.80
CA ARG A 337 3.81 -14.25 -13.51
C ARG A 337 4.87 -14.85 -12.58
N LYS A 338 5.19 -16.13 -12.80
CA LYS A 338 6.21 -16.83 -12.00
C LYS A 338 7.62 -16.24 -12.15
N SER A 339 7.97 -15.79 -13.37
CA SER A 339 9.27 -15.19 -13.66
C SER A 339 9.53 -13.91 -12.90
N GLU A 340 8.52 -13.06 -12.74
CA GLU A 340 8.59 -11.78 -12.05
C GLU A 340 8.17 -11.87 -10.58
N LYS A 341 7.62 -13.03 -10.15
CA LYS A 341 7.01 -13.26 -8.83
C LYS A 341 5.85 -12.30 -8.55
N LEU A 342 5.11 -11.90 -9.59
CA LEU A 342 3.92 -11.09 -9.43
C LEU A 342 2.74 -11.96 -9.01
N ASN A 343 2.24 -11.76 -7.79
CA ASN A 343 1.17 -12.52 -7.19
C ASN A 343 -0.13 -11.70 -7.12
N LEU A 344 -1.24 -12.38 -7.34
CA LEU A 344 -2.54 -11.95 -6.90
C LEU A 344 -2.74 -12.43 -5.46
N ARG A 345 -3.16 -11.54 -4.59
CA ARG A 345 -3.30 -11.77 -3.16
C ARG A 345 -4.76 -11.66 -2.74
N LEU A 346 -5.24 -12.65 -2.00
CA LEU A 346 -6.52 -12.64 -1.30
C LEU A 346 -6.25 -12.92 0.17
N ASP A 347 -6.44 -11.93 1.04
CA ASP A 347 -6.21 -12.03 2.47
C ASP A 347 -7.51 -11.84 3.25
N TYR A 348 -7.62 -12.54 4.38
CA TYR A 348 -8.61 -12.27 5.41
C TYR A 348 -7.89 -11.94 6.72
N GLY A 349 -8.13 -10.74 7.23
CA GLY A 349 -7.51 -10.22 8.44
C GLY A 349 -8.53 -10.00 9.55
N ILE A 350 -8.09 -10.23 10.79
CA ILE A 350 -8.85 -10.05 12.02
C ILE A 350 -8.03 -9.19 12.95
N GLY A 351 -8.60 -8.11 13.47
CA GLY A 351 -8.04 -7.25 14.49
C GLY A 351 -8.81 -7.33 15.80
N ARG A 352 -8.48 -6.49 16.76
CA ARG A 352 -9.20 -6.39 18.03
C ARG A 352 -10.52 -5.64 17.83
N GLY A 353 -11.63 -6.25 18.24
CA GLY A 353 -12.97 -5.66 18.19
C GLY A 353 -13.89 -6.32 17.16
N LYS A 354 -15.19 -6.28 17.40
CA LYS A 354 -16.21 -6.98 16.58
C LYS A 354 -16.25 -6.54 15.12
N LYS A 355 -15.85 -5.30 14.82
CA LYS A 355 -15.84 -4.73 13.46
C LYS A 355 -14.46 -4.79 12.76
N ALA A 356 -13.43 -5.26 13.46
CA ALA A 356 -12.07 -5.30 12.94
C ALA A 356 -11.79 -6.61 12.20
N GLN A 357 -12.43 -6.79 11.05
CA GLN A 357 -12.19 -7.93 10.16
C GLN A 357 -12.50 -7.57 8.71
N GLY A 358 -11.79 -8.15 7.77
CA GLY A 358 -12.04 -7.88 6.36
C GLY A 358 -11.23 -8.69 5.36
N PHE A 359 -11.79 -8.75 4.16
CA PHE A 359 -11.13 -9.32 3.00
C PHE A 359 -10.40 -8.24 2.21
N TYR A 360 -9.24 -8.59 1.70
CA TYR A 360 -8.40 -7.73 0.86
C TYR A 360 -7.99 -8.47 -0.40
N PHE A 361 -8.20 -7.84 -1.54
CA PHE A 361 -7.78 -8.35 -2.84
C PHE A 361 -6.78 -7.35 -3.44
N GLN A 362 -5.56 -7.79 -3.70
CA GLN A 362 -4.44 -6.91 -4.09
C GLN A 362 -3.49 -7.59 -5.07
N LEU A 363 -2.70 -6.79 -5.79
CA LEU A 363 -1.52 -7.24 -6.54
C LEU A 363 -0.25 -7.06 -5.69
N GLY A 364 0.64 -8.05 -5.75
CA GLY A 364 1.89 -8.06 -4.97
C GLY A 364 1.71 -8.56 -3.54
N GLU A 365 2.79 -8.50 -2.77
CA GLU A 365 2.78 -8.84 -1.35
C GLU A 365 2.49 -7.61 -0.48
N ALA A 366 2.21 -7.80 0.82
CA ALA A 366 1.88 -6.71 1.71
C ALA A 366 3.10 -5.81 1.99
N PHE A 367 4.32 -6.42 2.06
CA PHE A 367 5.59 -5.75 2.28
C PHE A 367 6.75 -6.57 1.73
#